data_25df9d7159c510c2e4a5a5ddec00c9c1
#
_entry.id   25df9d7159c510c2e4a5a5ddec00c9c1
#
_cell.length_a   1.000
_cell.length_b   1.000
_cell.length_c   1.000
_cell.angle_alpha   90.00
_cell.angle_beta   90.00
_cell.angle_gamma   90.00
#
_symmetry.space_group_name_H-M   'P 1'
#
loop_
_entity.id
_entity.type
_entity.pdbx_description
1 polymer ?
#
loop_
_entity_poly.entity_id
_entity_poly.type
_entity_poly.pdbx_seq_one_letter_code
_entity_poly.pdbx_strand_id
1 'polypeptide(L)'
;MQVTHDKKLLIAIGRSRKAVQWQNKEMLWSEFLDKLANTTRTRETVNDYAAMTKAERDNVKDVGGFVGGYLKNGRRSSASVVNRCLICLDADSADAGLLDDLDMTFINAYALYSTHSHTPE
;
A
#
# COMPACT_ATOMS: atom_id res chain seq x y z
N MET A 1 11.07 -15.16 -2.53
CA MET A 1 12.11 -14.25 -1.98
C MET A 1 12.54 -14.76 -0.62
N GLN A 2 13.85 -14.91 -0.40
CA GLN A 2 14.37 -15.31 0.89
C GLN A 2 14.64 -14.08 1.75
N VAL A 3 14.06 -14.02 2.95
CA VAL A 3 14.19 -12.91 3.88
C VAL A 3 15.01 -13.35 5.09
N THR A 4 16.07 -12.61 5.41
CA THR A 4 17.01 -12.98 6.48
C THR A 4 16.36 -12.95 7.87
N HIS A 5 15.45 -12.02 8.11
CA HIS A 5 14.70 -11.88 9.36
C HIS A 5 13.20 -11.77 9.05
N ASP A 6 12.54 -12.90 8.98
CA ASP A 6 11.13 -12.97 8.62
C ASP A 6 10.24 -12.79 9.86
N LYS A 7 9.94 -11.53 10.17
CA LYS A 7 9.12 -11.15 11.32
C LYS A 7 7.63 -11.29 11.03
N LYS A 8 6.87 -11.58 12.06
CA LYS A 8 5.41 -11.49 12.04
C LYS A 8 4.98 -10.03 12.09
N LEU A 9 4.09 -9.68 11.18
CA LEU A 9 3.42 -8.38 11.12
C LEU A 9 1.99 -8.52 11.61
N LEU A 10 1.54 -7.55 12.39
CA LEU A 10 0.16 -7.42 12.82
C LEU A 10 -0.46 -6.27 12.03
N ILE A 11 -1.17 -6.59 10.96
CA ILE A 11 -1.74 -5.60 10.04
C ILE A 11 -3.26 -5.76 9.93
N ALA A 12 -3.92 -4.72 9.44
CA ALA A 12 -5.32 -4.78 9.05
C ALA A 12 -5.46 -4.67 7.54
N ILE A 13 -6.33 -5.47 6.95
CA ILE A 13 -6.59 -5.53 5.51
C ILE A 13 -8.04 -5.16 5.25
N GLY A 14 -8.27 -4.28 4.29
CA GLY A 14 -9.60 -3.87 3.85
C GLY A 14 -9.79 -4.08 2.35
N ARG A 15 -11.04 -4.31 1.95
CA ARG A 15 -11.43 -4.51 0.55
C ARG A 15 -11.62 -3.21 -0.21
N SER A 16 -11.87 -2.11 0.50
CA SER A 16 -12.12 -0.81 -0.09
C SER A 16 -11.79 0.27 0.93
N ARG A 17 -11.31 1.43 0.45
CA ARG A 17 -11.11 2.62 1.28
C ARG A 17 -12.40 3.11 1.95
N LYS A 18 -13.55 2.76 1.39
CA LYS A 18 -14.87 3.10 1.93
C LYS A 18 -15.35 2.14 3.01
N ALA A 19 -14.75 0.96 3.13
CA ALA A 19 -15.13 -0.04 4.13
C ALA A 19 -14.76 0.45 5.53
N VAL A 20 -15.72 0.44 6.43
CA VAL A 20 -15.52 0.78 7.85
C VAL A 20 -14.92 -0.40 8.61
N GLN A 21 -15.31 -1.60 8.25
CA GLN A 21 -14.86 -2.84 8.89
C GLN A 21 -13.74 -3.48 8.09
N TRP A 22 -12.59 -3.64 8.73
CA TRP A 22 -11.38 -4.25 8.17
C TRP A 22 -11.00 -5.48 8.98
N GLN A 23 -10.21 -6.36 8.39
CA GLN A 23 -9.77 -7.60 9.02
C GLN A 23 -8.36 -7.46 9.58
N ASN A 24 -8.21 -7.63 10.88
CA ASN A 24 -6.90 -7.80 11.49
C ASN A 24 -6.30 -9.15 11.10
N LYS A 25 -5.05 -9.14 10.65
CA LYS A 25 -4.38 -10.34 10.17
C LYS A 25 -2.91 -10.34 10.59
N GLU A 26 -2.47 -11.47 11.13
CA GLU A 26 -1.06 -11.76 11.35
C GLU A 26 -0.49 -12.39 10.07
N MET A 27 0.63 -11.89 9.59
CA MET A 27 1.35 -12.47 8.45
C MET A 27 2.85 -12.26 8.59
N LEU A 28 3.64 -13.11 7.95
CA LEU A 28 5.07 -12.95 7.88
C LEU A 28 5.43 -11.78 6.94
N TRP A 29 6.57 -11.15 7.20
CA TRP A 29 7.10 -10.11 6.33
C TRP A 29 7.25 -10.60 4.89
N SER A 30 7.73 -11.83 4.69
CA SER A 30 7.85 -12.46 3.36
C SER A 30 6.49 -12.57 2.65
N GLU A 31 5.44 -12.97 3.36
CA GLU A 31 4.07 -13.04 2.81
C GLU A 31 3.56 -11.65 2.41
N PHE A 32 3.86 -10.64 3.21
CA PHE A 32 3.50 -9.26 2.92
C PHE A 32 4.23 -8.74 1.68
N LEU A 33 5.52 -9.03 1.53
CA LEU A 33 6.30 -8.68 0.34
C LEU A 33 5.74 -9.35 -0.93
N ASP A 34 5.39 -10.64 -0.86
CA ASP A 34 4.77 -11.34 -1.98
C ASP A 34 3.44 -10.71 -2.36
N LYS A 35 2.65 -10.28 -1.38
CA LYS A 35 1.41 -9.55 -1.62
C LYS A 35 1.64 -8.21 -2.32
N LEU A 36 2.66 -7.46 -1.94
CA LEU A 36 3.03 -6.21 -2.62
C LEU A 36 3.54 -6.45 -4.05
N ALA A 37 4.27 -7.53 -4.27
CA ALA A 37 4.82 -7.90 -5.58
C ALA A 37 3.73 -8.37 -6.57
N ASN A 38 2.61 -8.89 -6.07
CA ASN A 38 1.49 -9.31 -6.90
C ASN A 38 0.69 -8.09 -7.37
N THR A 39 0.87 -7.75 -8.65
CA THR A 39 0.21 -6.61 -9.27
C THR A 39 -1.28 -6.86 -9.45
N THR A 40 -2.10 -5.98 -8.89
CA THR A 40 -3.52 -5.92 -9.20
C THR A 40 -3.72 -5.00 -10.40
N ARG A 41 -4.23 -5.56 -11.50
CA ARG A 41 -4.53 -4.81 -12.73
C ARG A 41 -6.02 -4.53 -12.82
N THR A 42 -6.37 -3.31 -13.15
CA THR A 42 -7.72 -2.87 -13.44
C THR A 42 -7.97 -2.89 -14.96
N ARG A 43 -9.21 -2.76 -15.39
CA ARG A 43 -9.59 -3.01 -16.79
C ARG A 43 -9.38 -1.85 -17.74
N GLU A 44 -9.34 -0.63 -17.21
CA GLU A 44 -9.18 0.60 -17.99
C GLU A 44 -7.78 0.69 -18.61
N THR A 45 -7.70 1.33 -19.77
CA THR A 45 -6.42 1.70 -20.36
C THR A 45 -5.85 2.95 -19.68
N VAL A 46 -4.57 3.26 -19.93
CA VAL A 46 -3.94 4.49 -19.44
C VAL A 46 -4.68 5.73 -19.97
N ASN A 47 -5.10 5.69 -21.23
CA ASN A 47 -5.85 6.80 -21.85
C ASN A 47 -7.25 6.95 -21.20
N ASP A 48 -7.96 5.84 -20.95
CA ASP A 48 -9.24 5.87 -20.26
C ASP A 48 -9.11 6.47 -18.87
N TYR A 49 -8.09 6.04 -18.11
CA TYR A 49 -7.82 6.55 -16.79
C TYR A 49 -7.50 8.05 -16.79
N ALA A 50 -6.71 8.52 -17.75
CA ALA A 50 -6.36 9.93 -17.90
C ALA A 50 -7.59 10.83 -18.18
N ALA A 51 -8.57 10.28 -18.91
CA ALA A 51 -9.82 10.99 -19.23
C ALA A 51 -10.85 11.01 -18.09
N MET A 52 -10.66 10.19 -17.05
CA MET A 52 -11.58 10.11 -15.91
C MET A 52 -11.50 11.33 -15.01
N THR A 53 -12.63 11.65 -14.36
CA THR A 53 -12.66 12.60 -13.24
C THR A 53 -11.89 12.05 -12.06
N LYS A 54 -11.55 12.91 -11.10
CA LYS A 54 -10.88 12.47 -9.87
C LYS A 54 -11.69 11.40 -9.13
N ALA A 55 -13.00 11.60 -9.02
CA ALA A 55 -13.88 10.65 -8.34
C ALA A 55 -13.90 9.28 -9.02
N GLU A 56 -13.94 9.26 -10.35
CA GLU A 56 -13.88 8.01 -11.14
C GLU A 56 -12.56 7.30 -10.96
N ARG A 57 -11.43 8.02 -11.03
CA ARG A 57 -10.09 7.46 -10.77
C ARG A 57 -9.98 6.87 -9.36
N ASP A 58 -10.48 7.58 -8.36
CA ASP A 58 -10.47 7.12 -6.97
C ASP A 58 -11.28 5.84 -6.77
N ASN A 59 -12.36 5.65 -7.52
CA ASN A 59 -13.14 4.43 -7.47
C ASN A 59 -12.44 3.27 -8.19
N VAL A 60 -11.87 3.52 -9.36
CA VAL A 60 -11.20 2.49 -10.17
C VAL A 60 -9.96 1.93 -9.47
N LYS A 61 -9.16 2.78 -8.86
CA LYS A 61 -7.95 2.37 -8.14
C LYS A 61 -8.21 1.80 -6.75
N ASP A 62 -9.46 1.81 -6.27
CA ASP A 62 -9.83 1.28 -4.96
C ASP A 62 -9.94 -0.24 -5.00
N VAL A 63 -8.82 -0.90 -4.93
CA VAL A 63 -8.69 -2.37 -4.88
C VAL A 63 -8.46 -2.88 -3.46
N GLY A 64 -8.73 -2.04 -2.47
CA GLY A 64 -8.44 -2.30 -1.06
C GLY A 64 -7.09 -1.77 -0.62
N GLY A 65 -6.69 -2.18 0.56
CA GLY A 65 -5.43 -1.70 1.13
C GLY A 65 -5.11 -2.35 2.47
N PHE A 66 -4.10 -1.81 3.13
CA PHE A 66 -3.68 -2.28 4.44
C PHE A 66 -3.40 -1.10 5.38
N VAL A 67 -3.46 -1.38 6.67
CA VAL A 67 -2.95 -0.53 7.74
C VAL A 67 -1.81 -1.28 8.42
N GLY A 68 -0.68 -0.62 8.63
CA GLY A 68 0.50 -1.19 9.26
C GLY A 68 0.36 -1.38 10.77
N GLY A 69 -0.77 -1.90 11.21
CA GLY A 69 -1.10 -2.17 12.61
C GLY A 69 -2.49 -2.78 12.74
N TYR A 70 -2.82 -3.25 13.95
CA TYR A 70 -4.16 -3.74 14.27
C TYR A 70 -5.12 -2.59 14.56
N LEU A 71 -6.38 -2.82 14.22
CA LEU A 71 -7.49 -1.92 14.49
C LEU A 71 -8.38 -2.53 15.58
N LYS A 72 -8.73 -1.73 16.60
CA LYS A 72 -9.65 -2.14 17.64
C LYS A 72 -11.01 -2.52 17.01
N ASN A 73 -11.45 -3.75 17.25
CA ASN A 73 -12.66 -4.32 16.66
C ASN A 73 -12.67 -4.27 15.11
N GLY A 74 -11.52 -4.17 14.47
CA GLY A 74 -11.41 -4.07 13.01
C GLY A 74 -11.92 -2.75 12.42
N ARG A 75 -12.25 -1.75 13.23
CA ARG A 75 -12.79 -0.48 12.74
C ARG A 75 -11.71 0.42 12.17
N ARG A 76 -11.85 0.80 10.89
CA ARG A 76 -10.92 1.73 10.25
C ARG A 76 -11.16 3.17 10.71
N SER A 77 -10.41 3.59 11.70
CA SER A 77 -10.32 4.98 12.15
C SER A 77 -8.97 5.21 12.82
N SER A 78 -8.50 6.44 12.84
CA SER A 78 -7.23 6.79 13.50
C SER A 78 -7.26 6.48 15.00
N ALA A 79 -8.40 6.65 15.65
CA ALA A 79 -8.59 6.36 17.06
C ALA A 79 -8.59 4.85 17.38
N SER A 80 -8.77 3.99 16.37
CA SER A 80 -8.85 2.54 16.56
C SER A 80 -7.49 1.83 16.41
N VAL A 81 -6.43 2.53 16.05
CA VAL A 81 -5.10 1.92 15.87
C VAL A 81 -4.55 1.45 17.21
N VAL A 82 -4.34 0.14 17.33
CA VAL A 82 -3.84 -0.50 18.58
C VAL A 82 -2.31 -0.50 18.63
N ASN A 83 -1.68 -0.79 17.50
CA ASN A 83 -0.23 -0.86 17.38
C ASN A 83 0.21 -0.43 15.98
N ARG A 84 1.50 -0.19 15.82
CA ARG A 84 2.13 0.05 14.53
C ARG A 84 3.33 -0.89 14.36
N CYS A 85 3.35 -1.63 13.27
CA CYS A 85 4.47 -2.50 12.89
C CYS A 85 5.16 -2.03 11.61
N LEU A 86 4.55 -1.12 10.84
CA LEU A 86 5.09 -0.55 9.62
C LEU A 86 4.98 0.97 9.64
N ILE A 87 6.00 1.63 9.12
CA ILE A 87 5.96 3.05 8.75
C ILE A 87 5.83 3.10 7.23
N CYS A 88 4.76 3.73 6.75
CA CYS A 88 4.49 3.90 5.33
C CYS A 88 4.64 5.38 4.97
N LEU A 89 5.42 5.63 3.92
CA LEU A 89 5.58 6.97 3.34
C LEU A 89 4.99 6.95 1.94
N ASP A 90 4.19 7.94 1.62
CA ASP A 90 3.58 8.11 0.31
C ASP A 90 4.12 9.39 -0.33
N ALA A 91 4.65 9.25 -1.54
CA ALA A 91 5.23 10.36 -2.28
C ALA A 91 4.31 10.72 -3.45
N ASP A 92 3.60 11.85 -3.30
CA ASP A 92 2.80 12.43 -4.36
C ASP A 92 3.66 13.30 -5.27
N SER A 93 3.35 13.30 -6.58
CA SER A 93 4.03 14.13 -7.58
C SER A 93 5.54 13.90 -7.61
N ALA A 94 5.96 12.65 -7.48
CA ALA A 94 7.36 12.26 -7.52
C ALA A 94 7.94 12.43 -8.93
N ASP A 95 9.18 12.89 -9.02
CA ASP A 95 9.94 12.89 -10.28
C ASP A 95 10.60 11.53 -10.56
N ALA A 96 11.15 11.37 -11.75
CA ALA A 96 11.73 10.11 -12.20
C ALA A 96 12.96 9.65 -11.37
N GLY A 97 13.65 10.55 -10.70
CA GLY A 97 14.84 10.27 -9.88
C GLY A 97 14.52 9.90 -8.42
N LEU A 98 13.26 9.99 -7.99
CA LEU A 98 12.90 9.85 -6.58
C LEU A 98 13.27 8.49 -6.00
N LEU A 99 13.04 7.39 -6.73
CA LEU A 99 13.35 6.04 -6.23
C LEU A 99 14.85 5.87 -5.97
N ASP A 100 15.69 6.38 -6.87
CA ASP A 100 17.15 6.34 -6.71
C ASP A 100 17.59 7.20 -5.53
N ASP A 101 17.02 8.39 -5.37
CA ASP A 101 17.30 9.30 -4.26
C ASP A 101 16.88 8.68 -2.92
N LEU A 102 15.73 8.01 -2.88
CA LEU A 102 15.25 7.32 -1.69
C LEU A 102 16.13 6.12 -1.34
N ASP A 103 16.56 5.34 -2.32
CA ASP A 103 17.43 4.19 -2.10
C ASP A 103 18.79 4.63 -1.50
N MET A 104 19.33 5.75 -1.97
CA MET A 104 20.55 6.34 -1.42
C MET A 104 20.36 6.94 -0.03
N THR A 105 19.20 7.52 0.26
CA THR A 105 18.92 8.24 1.52
C THR A 105 18.43 7.31 2.61
N PHE A 106 17.58 6.34 2.26
CA PHE A 106 16.95 5.41 3.19
C PHE A 106 17.46 3.98 2.98
N ILE A 107 18.75 3.76 3.25
CA ILE A 107 19.38 2.44 3.15
C ILE A 107 18.72 1.37 4.03
N ASN A 108 17.90 1.77 4.99
CA ASN A 108 17.14 0.90 5.88
C ASN A 108 15.68 0.72 5.45
N ALA A 109 15.28 1.20 4.26
CA ALA A 109 13.95 0.94 3.73
C ALA A 109 13.79 -0.55 3.41
N TYR A 110 12.65 -1.14 3.84
CA TYR A 110 12.37 -2.55 3.62
C TYR A 110 11.68 -2.83 2.29
N ALA A 111 10.93 -1.89 1.77
CA ALA A 111 10.25 -2.00 0.48
C ALA A 111 10.04 -0.63 -0.16
N LEU A 112 10.26 -0.55 -1.47
CA LEU A 112 9.93 0.59 -2.32
C LEU A 112 9.10 0.06 -3.50
N TYR A 113 7.99 0.73 -3.81
CA TYR A 113 7.14 0.31 -4.92
C TYR A 113 6.34 1.48 -5.49
N SER A 114 5.93 1.35 -6.74
CA SER A 114 5.07 2.32 -7.40
C SER A 114 3.58 2.02 -7.14
N THR A 115 2.76 3.05 -7.18
CA THR A 115 1.32 2.94 -6.99
C THR A 115 0.58 2.93 -8.33
N HIS A 116 -0.74 2.71 -8.30
CA HIS A 116 -1.60 2.63 -9.49
C HIS A 116 -1.51 3.87 -10.40
N SER A 117 -1.34 5.04 -9.83
CA SER A 117 -1.30 6.30 -10.57
C SER A 117 0.10 6.69 -11.08
N HIS A 118 1.10 5.83 -10.85
CA HIS A 118 2.46 6.08 -11.32
C HIS A 118 2.54 6.02 -12.85
N THR A 119 3.10 7.05 -13.46
CA THR A 119 3.43 7.09 -14.89
C THR A 119 4.94 7.23 -15.02
N PRO A 120 5.62 6.33 -15.75
CA PRO A 120 7.03 6.50 -16.06
C PRO A 120 7.18 7.63 -17.09
N GLU A 121 7.71 8.75 -16.70
CA GLU A 121 8.16 9.83 -17.59
C GLU A 121 9.64 10.09 -17.40
#